data_e62d403efe7a2e5444d0373117f64368
#
_entry.id   e62d403efe7a2e5444d0373117f64368
#
_cell.length_a   1.000
_cell.length_b   1.000
_cell.length_c   1.000
_cell.angle_alpha   90.00
_cell.angle_beta   90.00
_cell.angle_gamma   90.00
#
_symmetry.space_group_name_H-M   'P 1'
#
loop_
_entity.id
_entity.type
_entity.pdbx_description
1 polymer ?
#
loop_
_entity_poly.entity_id
_entity_poly.type
_entity_poly.pdbx_seq_one_letter_code
_entity_poly.pdbx_strand_id
1 'polypeptide(L)'
;MNLKICIAEDNYFLYKTIQEKLSFFEDLDIKFHANNGAELIGKLEENHNIDVILMDIQMPEMDGIKATELVKNKYPHIKVIMLTVMDDDEFVFNAIKAGANGYLLKEIDAINLHKSIIEVTKGGAPMTPSIALKTLNLLRNPKIAEIKKTKEEQETIKLTNRETEILTHLSKGLNYTSIADNLIISPATVRKHIENIYKKLQVHSKIEAVLKAQKRKRCLLSLSLWWF
;
A
#
# COMPACT_ATOMS: atom_id res chain seq x y z
N MET A 1 29.94 2.26 -15.85
CA MET A 1 29.08 1.05 -15.58
C MET A 1 27.73 1.59 -15.21
N ASN A 2 26.69 1.27 -15.98
CA ASN A 2 25.36 1.84 -15.74
C ASN A 2 24.68 1.14 -14.56
N LEU A 3 24.00 1.90 -13.71
CA LEU A 3 23.21 1.36 -12.62
C LEU A 3 21.95 0.68 -13.17
N LYS A 4 21.73 -0.55 -12.76
CA LYS A 4 20.60 -1.39 -13.19
C LYS A 4 19.41 -1.16 -12.28
N ILE A 5 18.34 -0.64 -12.84
CA ILE A 5 17.15 -0.23 -12.11
C ILE A 5 15.96 -1.09 -12.54
N CYS A 6 15.08 -1.45 -11.62
CA CYS A 6 13.73 -1.85 -11.96
C CYS A 6 12.71 -0.95 -11.27
N ILE A 7 11.51 -0.91 -11.84
CA ILE A 7 10.41 -0.07 -11.37
C ILE A 7 9.22 -0.98 -11.09
N ALA A 8 8.69 -0.95 -9.87
CA ALA A 8 7.45 -1.62 -9.50
C ALA A 8 6.36 -0.55 -9.29
N GLU A 9 5.40 -0.51 -10.20
CA GLU A 9 4.34 0.50 -10.29
C GLU A 9 3.16 -0.09 -11.07
N ASP A 10 1.96 -0.13 -10.52
CA ASP A 10 0.78 -0.68 -11.18
C ASP A 10 0.13 0.29 -12.16
N ASN A 11 0.34 1.60 -11.98
CA ASN A 11 -0.19 2.61 -12.86
C ASN A 11 0.76 2.88 -14.04
N TYR A 12 0.35 2.44 -15.24
CA TYR A 12 1.13 2.60 -16.46
C TYR A 12 1.54 4.04 -16.77
N PHE A 13 0.68 5.03 -16.51
CA PHE A 13 1.01 6.44 -16.76
C PHE A 13 2.08 6.96 -15.79
N LEU A 14 2.00 6.56 -14.52
CA LEU A 14 3.02 6.93 -13.53
C LEU A 14 4.35 6.23 -13.83
N TYR A 15 4.32 4.95 -14.21
CA TYR A 15 5.52 4.26 -14.70
C TYR A 15 6.17 5.01 -15.86
N LYS A 16 5.38 5.41 -16.88
CA LYS A 16 5.90 6.18 -18.02
C LYS A 16 6.51 7.50 -17.60
N THR A 17 5.89 8.23 -16.69
CA THR A 17 6.43 9.48 -16.16
C THR A 17 7.78 9.25 -15.44
N ILE A 18 7.91 8.18 -14.65
CA ILE A 18 9.18 7.82 -13.99
C ILE A 18 10.23 7.45 -15.05
N GLN A 19 9.85 6.64 -16.03
CA GLN A 19 10.72 6.24 -17.12
C GLN A 19 11.25 7.47 -17.91
N GLU A 20 10.38 8.43 -18.23
CA GLU A 20 10.75 9.69 -18.88
C GLU A 20 11.73 10.51 -18.02
N LYS A 21 11.44 10.66 -16.71
CA LYS A 21 12.36 11.34 -15.78
C LYS A 21 13.76 10.72 -15.77
N LEU A 22 13.85 9.41 -15.86
CA LEU A 22 15.13 8.69 -15.81
C LEU A 22 15.83 8.62 -17.18
N SER A 23 15.12 8.78 -18.28
CA SER A 23 15.70 8.71 -19.65
C SER A 23 16.68 9.84 -19.97
N PHE A 24 16.69 10.90 -19.17
CA PHE A 24 17.65 12.01 -19.30
C PHE A 24 19.07 11.65 -18.79
N PHE A 25 19.26 10.49 -18.16
CA PHE A 25 20.50 10.10 -17.50
C PHE A 25 21.06 8.81 -18.11
N GLU A 26 22.19 8.91 -18.81
CA GLU A 26 22.83 7.80 -19.53
C GLU A 26 23.49 6.77 -18.60
N ASP A 27 23.71 7.12 -17.32
CA ASP A 27 24.29 6.25 -16.30
C ASP A 27 23.27 5.30 -15.65
N LEU A 28 21.99 5.39 -16.03
CA LEU A 28 20.90 4.54 -15.54
C LEU A 28 20.41 3.58 -16.64
N ASP A 29 20.15 2.33 -16.29
CA ASP A 29 19.66 1.28 -17.17
C ASP A 29 18.43 0.60 -16.57
N ILE A 30 17.24 0.91 -17.09
CA ILE A 30 15.98 0.32 -16.65
C ILE A 30 15.85 -1.07 -17.23
N LYS A 31 16.00 -2.11 -16.42
CA LYS A 31 16.00 -3.51 -16.84
C LYS A 31 14.60 -4.05 -17.06
N PHE A 32 13.68 -3.77 -16.16
CA PHE A 32 12.30 -4.20 -16.30
C PHE A 32 11.34 -3.36 -15.43
N HIS A 33 10.08 -3.50 -15.76
CA HIS A 33 8.93 -2.98 -15.01
C HIS A 33 8.11 -4.14 -14.46
N ALA A 34 7.53 -3.98 -13.27
CA ALA A 34 6.58 -4.90 -12.65
C ALA A 34 5.32 -4.15 -12.23
N ASN A 35 4.14 -4.75 -12.44
CA ASN A 35 2.86 -4.13 -12.11
C ASN A 35 2.42 -4.39 -10.66
N ASN A 36 3.13 -5.23 -9.93
CA ASN A 36 2.86 -5.54 -8.52
C ASN A 36 4.08 -6.22 -7.89
N GLY A 37 4.03 -6.39 -6.57
CA GLY A 37 5.11 -7.03 -5.82
C GLY A 37 5.34 -8.49 -6.19
N ALA A 38 4.30 -9.25 -6.54
CA ALA A 38 4.42 -10.66 -6.91
C ALA A 38 5.15 -10.83 -8.26
N GLU A 39 4.78 -10.01 -9.24
CA GLU A 39 5.47 -9.96 -10.54
C GLU A 39 6.93 -9.55 -10.39
N LEU A 40 7.20 -8.55 -9.50
CA LEU A 40 8.56 -8.13 -9.19
C LEU A 40 9.42 -9.30 -8.67
N ILE A 41 8.92 -10.05 -7.67
CA ILE A 41 9.64 -11.19 -7.10
C ILE A 41 9.90 -12.25 -8.17
N GLY A 42 8.91 -12.59 -9.00
CA GLY A 42 9.09 -13.55 -10.10
C GLY A 42 10.19 -13.12 -11.07
N LYS A 43 10.20 -11.86 -11.51
CA LYS A 43 11.25 -11.30 -12.39
C LYS A 43 12.64 -11.28 -11.74
N LEU A 44 12.72 -11.04 -10.44
CA LEU A 44 13.99 -11.08 -9.70
C LEU A 44 14.50 -12.52 -9.55
N GLU A 45 13.64 -13.52 -9.54
CA GLU A 45 14.07 -14.94 -9.56
C GLU A 45 14.74 -15.32 -10.88
N GLU A 46 14.27 -14.76 -11.99
CA GLU A 46 14.89 -14.94 -13.31
C GLU A 46 16.18 -14.11 -13.45
N ASN A 47 16.17 -12.86 -12.98
CA ASN A 47 17.31 -11.97 -13.07
C ASN A 47 17.36 -10.99 -11.87
N HIS A 48 18.21 -11.27 -10.91
CA HIS A 48 18.46 -10.44 -9.72
C HIS A 48 19.70 -9.54 -9.84
N ASN A 49 20.25 -9.38 -11.04
CA ASN A 49 21.36 -8.45 -11.30
C ASN A 49 20.83 -7.01 -11.42
N ILE A 50 20.27 -6.52 -10.32
CA ILE A 50 19.65 -5.22 -10.16
C ILE A 50 20.34 -4.49 -8.99
N ASP A 51 20.62 -3.20 -9.17
CA ASP A 51 21.22 -2.36 -8.15
C ASP A 51 20.17 -1.65 -7.30
N VAL A 52 19.13 -1.10 -7.94
CA VAL A 52 18.08 -0.30 -7.28
C VAL A 52 16.70 -0.68 -7.77
N ILE A 53 15.75 -0.77 -6.85
CA ILE A 53 14.32 -0.88 -7.12
C ILE A 53 13.64 0.43 -6.71
N LEU A 54 12.92 1.04 -7.64
CA LEU A 54 11.92 2.07 -7.36
C LEU A 54 10.58 1.38 -7.12
N MET A 55 10.03 1.48 -5.92
CA MET A 55 8.91 0.67 -5.44
C MET A 55 7.74 1.55 -5.06
N ASP A 56 6.61 1.42 -5.72
CA ASP A 56 5.37 1.97 -5.16
C ASP A 56 4.87 1.11 -3.99
N ILE A 57 4.13 1.73 -3.08
CA ILE A 57 3.52 1.04 -1.93
C ILE A 57 2.22 0.37 -2.34
N GLN A 58 1.33 1.13 -2.98
CA GLN A 58 -0.01 0.65 -3.30
C GLN A 58 -0.05 -0.06 -4.65
N MET A 59 0.09 -1.36 -4.62
CA MET A 59 -0.03 -2.23 -5.80
C MET A 59 -0.99 -3.39 -5.51
N PRO A 60 -1.68 -3.92 -6.54
CA PRO A 60 -2.56 -5.08 -6.40
C PRO A 60 -1.77 -6.35 -6.03
N GLU A 61 -2.44 -7.38 -5.55
CA GLU A 61 -1.91 -8.72 -5.23
C GLU A 61 -0.87 -8.72 -4.10
N MET A 62 0.23 -7.99 -4.24
CA MET A 62 1.28 -7.81 -3.25
C MET A 62 1.72 -6.36 -3.24
N ASP A 63 1.55 -5.68 -2.10
CA ASP A 63 1.99 -4.31 -1.89
C ASP A 63 3.52 -4.17 -1.83
N GLY A 64 4.01 -2.93 -2.00
CA GLY A 64 5.43 -2.64 -2.05
C GLY A 64 6.16 -2.84 -0.71
N ILE A 65 5.47 -2.73 0.43
CA ILE A 65 6.07 -2.97 1.75
C ILE A 65 6.38 -4.46 1.90
N LYS A 66 5.41 -5.32 1.57
CA LYS A 66 5.60 -6.77 1.61
C LYS A 66 6.64 -7.25 0.60
N ALA A 67 6.60 -6.69 -0.61
CA ALA A 67 7.62 -6.95 -1.63
C ALA A 67 9.02 -6.54 -1.16
N THR A 68 9.16 -5.39 -0.51
CA THR A 68 10.43 -4.91 0.06
C THR A 68 10.97 -5.89 1.10
N GLU A 69 10.14 -6.36 2.03
CA GLU A 69 10.53 -7.35 3.03
C GLU A 69 11.10 -8.62 2.37
N LEU A 70 10.43 -9.15 1.35
CA LEU A 70 10.87 -10.34 0.62
C LEU A 70 12.17 -10.09 -0.16
N VAL A 71 12.29 -8.95 -0.84
CA VAL A 71 13.51 -8.55 -1.57
C VAL A 71 14.68 -8.44 -0.60
N LYS A 72 14.52 -7.77 0.53
CA LYS A 72 15.61 -7.57 1.50
C LYS A 72 16.05 -8.87 2.17
N ASN A 73 15.14 -9.80 2.38
CA ASN A 73 15.46 -11.13 2.91
C ASN A 73 16.21 -11.99 1.89
N LYS A 74 15.81 -11.98 0.61
CA LYS A 74 16.38 -12.84 -0.42
C LYS A 74 17.57 -12.22 -1.16
N TYR A 75 17.55 -10.90 -1.38
CA TYR A 75 18.53 -10.12 -2.13
C TYR A 75 18.98 -8.88 -1.35
N PRO A 76 19.70 -9.00 -0.23
CA PRO A 76 20.03 -7.89 0.67
C PRO A 76 20.91 -6.80 0.02
N HIS A 77 21.61 -7.14 -1.07
CA HIS A 77 22.44 -6.19 -1.83
C HIS A 77 21.60 -5.19 -2.63
N ILE A 78 20.40 -5.57 -3.06
CA ILE A 78 19.53 -4.70 -3.85
C ILE A 78 19.02 -3.56 -2.96
N LYS A 79 19.18 -2.33 -3.43
CA LYS A 79 18.66 -1.15 -2.73
C LYS A 79 17.20 -0.91 -3.12
N VAL A 80 16.35 -0.61 -2.14
CA VAL A 80 14.95 -0.32 -2.38
C VAL A 80 14.64 1.11 -1.96
N ILE A 81 14.17 1.93 -2.91
CA ILE A 81 13.64 3.27 -2.66
C ILE A 81 12.13 3.20 -2.83
N MET A 82 11.39 3.51 -1.76
CA MET A 82 9.95 3.71 -1.90
C MET A 82 9.71 4.99 -2.70
N LEU A 83 8.92 4.91 -3.76
CA LEU A 83 8.56 6.04 -4.62
C LEU A 83 7.04 6.05 -4.76
N THR A 84 6.36 6.84 -3.91
CA THR A 84 4.93 6.72 -3.69
C THR A 84 4.27 8.09 -3.46
N VAL A 85 2.94 8.14 -3.53
CA VAL A 85 2.14 9.30 -3.10
C VAL A 85 1.78 9.24 -1.60
N MET A 86 2.01 8.09 -0.96
CA MET A 86 1.68 7.88 0.45
C MET A 86 2.72 8.55 1.34
N ASP A 87 2.26 9.38 2.29
CA ASP A 87 3.12 10.08 3.22
C ASP A 87 2.73 9.88 4.70
N ASP A 88 1.75 9.01 4.97
CA ASP A 88 1.29 8.72 6.32
C ASP A 88 2.38 8.02 7.16
N ASP A 89 2.42 8.35 8.45
CA ASP A 89 3.40 7.84 9.41
C ASP A 89 3.51 6.31 9.42
N GLU A 90 2.38 5.62 9.23
CA GLU A 90 2.31 4.16 9.22
C GLU A 90 3.03 3.55 8.02
N PHE A 91 2.80 4.09 6.80
CA PHE A 91 3.50 3.62 5.60
C PHE A 91 4.99 3.87 5.70
N VAL A 92 5.40 5.07 6.18
CA VAL A 92 6.81 5.41 6.40
C VAL A 92 7.46 4.43 7.38
N PHE A 93 6.83 4.18 8.53
CA PHE A 93 7.34 3.26 9.54
C PHE A 93 7.46 1.83 9.02
N ASN A 94 6.41 1.32 8.39
CA ASN A 94 6.39 -0.06 7.89
C ASN A 94 7.39 -0.26 6.74
N ALA A 95 7.58 0.71 5.86
CA ALA A 95 8.57 0.66 4.80
C ALA A 95 10.00 0.61 5.34
N ILE A 96 10.32 1.45 6.33
CA ILE A 96 11.63 1.43 7.00
C ILE A 96 11.86 0.09 7.70
N LYS A 97 10.85 -0.43 8.40
CA LYS A 97 10.91 -1.72 9.09
C LYS A 97 11.08 -2.89 8.12
N ALA A 98 10.49 -2.82 6.93
CA ALA A 98 10.67 -3.80 5.85
C ALA A 98 12.08 -3.75 5.22
N GLY A 99 12.88 -2.73 5.55
CA GLY A 99 14.26 -2.58 5.09
C GLY A 99 14.43 -1.66 3.87
N ALA A 100 13.45 -0.79 3.57
CA ALA A 100 13.62 0.22 2.54
C ALA A 100 14.86 1.10 2.82
N ASN A 101 15.61 1.40 1.78
CA ASN A 101 16.85 2.19 1.85
C ASN A 101 16.60 3.68 1.61
N GLY A 102 15.44 4.05 1.08
CA GLY A 102 15.02 5.42 0.87
C GLY A 102 13.51 5.55 0.77
N TYR A 103 12.99 6.78 0.89
CA TYR A 103 11.57 7.06 0.79
C TYR A 103 11.34 8.44 0.15
N LEU A 104 10.77 8.43 -1.04
CA LEU A 104 10.55 9.61 -1.87
C LEU A 104 9.08 9.73 -2.25
N LEU A 105 8.60 10.95 -2.35
CA LEU A 105 7.28 11.23 -2.91
C LEU A 105 7.36 11.35 -4.43
N LYS A 106 6.32 10.92 -5.15
CA LYS A 106 6.28 10.88 -6.64
C LYS A 106 6.36 12.26 -7.31
N GLU A 107 6.12 13.34 -6.54
CA GLU A 107 6.28 14.73 -6.98
C GLU A 107 7.76 15.14 -7.18
N ILE A 108 8.72 14.29 -6.80
CA ILE A 108 10.15 14.55 -6.98
C ILE A 108 10.49 14.79 -8.45
N ASP A 109 11.31 15.81 -8.73
CA ASP A 109 11.80 16.08 -10.08
C ASP A 109 12.88 15.08 -10.53
N ALA A 110 13.20 15.08 -11.83
CA ALA A 110 14.13 14.14 -12.44
C ALA A 110 15.54 14.22 -11.84
N ILE A 111 16.03 15.43 -11.58
CA ILE A 111 17.40 15.67 -11.06
C ILE A 111 17.54 15.11 -9.64
N ASN A 112 16.56 15.39 -8.79
CA ASN A 112 16.58 14.91 -7.41
C ASN A 112 16.31 13.41 -7.31
N LEU A 113 15.49 12.84 -8.19
CA LEU A 113 15.32 11.39 -8.29
C LEU A 113 16.62 10.70 -8.67
N HIS A 114 17.33 11.18 -9.70
CA HIS A 114 18.64 10.68 -10.10
C HIS A 114 19.65 10.75 -8.95
N LYS A 115 19.79 11.93 -8.30
CA LYS A 115 20.68 12.09 -7.14
C LYS A 115 20.36 11.08 -6.02
N SER A 116 19.09 10.84 -5.74
CA SER A 116 18.64 9.87 -4.73
C SER A 116 19.04 8.44 -5.08
N ILE A 117 18.94 8.06 -6.37
CA ILE A 117 19.38 6.75 -6.86
C ILE A 117 20.89 6.60 -6.65
N ILE A 118 21.68 7.60 -7.01
CA ILE A 118 23.13 7.57 -6.80
C ILE A 118 23.48 7.54 -5.29
N GLU A 119 22.78 8.32 -4.47
CA GLU A 119 23.00 8.38 -3.03
C GLU A 119 22.78 7.02 -2.36
N VAL A 120 21.68 6.34 -2.68
CA VAL A 120 21.35 5.05 -2.07
C VAL A 120 22.38 3.96 -2.38
N THR A 121 22.98 3.98 -3.58
CA THR A 121 24.03 3.02 -3.96
C THR A 121 25.34 3.23 -3.19
N LYS A 122 25.57 4.45 -2.72
CA LYS A 122 26.71 4.81 -1.86
C LYS A 122 26.45 4.57 -0.37
N GLY A 123 25.30 4.01 -0.02
CA GLY A 123 24.93 3.72 1.37
C GLY A 123 24.17 4.86 2.07
N GLY A 124 23.79 5.91 1.37
CA GLY A 124 22.89 6.95 1.87
C GLY A 124 21.44 6.46 2.01
N ALA A 125 20.62 7.26 2.64
CA ALA A 125 19.19 7.01 2.86
C ALA A 125 18.36 8.21 2.35
N PRO A 126 18.18 8.35 1.03
CA PRO A 126 17.47 9.49 0.46
C PRO A 126 16.02 9.54 0.94
N MET A 127 15.63 10.69 1.45
CA MET A 127 14.28 10.99 1.90
C MET A 127 13.89 12.40 1.51
N THR A 128 12.64 12.63 1.12
CA THR A 128 12.14 14.01 1.02
C THR A 128 12.14 14.66 2.41
N PRO A 129 12.32 15.98 2.53
CA PRO A 129 12.44 16.65 3.85
C PRO A 129 11.26 16.35 4.79
N SER A 130 10.04 16.28 4.25
CA SER A 130 8.84 15.94 5.01
C SER A 130 8.90 14.52 5.60
N ILE A 131 9.36 13.55 4.82
CA ILE A 131 9.51 12.15 5.24
C ILE A 131 10.62 12.02 6.28
N ALA A 132 11.76 12.71 6.09
CA ALA A 132 12.83 12.71 7.07
C ALA A 132 12.36 13.23 8.43
N LEU A 133 11.58 14.32 8.45
CA LEU A 133 10.99 14.84 9.68
C LEU A 133 10.03 13.85 10.35
N LYS A 134 9.17 13.19 9.56
CA LYS A 134 8.26 12.13 10.07
C LYS A 134 9.05 10.97 10.67
N THR A 135 10.09 10.51 9.98
CA THR A 135 10.98 9.44 10.47
C THR A 135 11.61 9.80 11.82
N LEU A 136 12.13 11.02 11.98
CA LEU A 136 12.68 11.48 13.24
C LEU A 136 11.63 11.53 14.36
N ASN A 137 10.41 11.96 14.05
CA ASN A 137 9.31 11.98 15.02
C ASN A 137 8.89 10.57 15.44
N LEU A 138 8.87 9.62 14.51
CA LEU A 138 8.59 8.20 14.80
C LEU A 138 9.67 7.58 15.71
N LEU A 139 10.94 7.92 15.50
CA LEU A 139 12.04 7.47 16.36
C LEU A 139 11.96 8.07 17.77
N ARG A 140 11.55 9.33 17.89
CA ARG A 140 11.37 9.99 19.20
C ARG A 140 10.19 9.42 19.99
N ASN A 141 9.15 8.97 19.31
CA ASN A 141 7.90 8.48 19.90
C ASN A 141 7.48 7.13 19.30
N PRO A 142 8.26 6.05 19.51
CA PRO A 142 7.98 4.75 18.88
C PRO A 142 6.61 4.17 19.28
N LYS A 143 6.07 4.55 20.43
CA LYS A 143 4.72 4.15 20.88
C LYS A 143 3.59 4.66 19.97
N ILE A 144 3.79 5.73 19.22
CA ILE A 144 2.76 6.24 18.29
C ILE A 144 2.54 5.28 17.13
N ALA A 145 3.61 4.67 16.61
CA ALA A 145 3.54 3.68 15.54
C ALA A 145 2.94 2.34 16.01
N GLU A 146 3.24 1.92 17.27
CA GLU A 146 2.69 0.70 17.85
C GLU A 146 1.24 0.86 18.33
N ILE A 147 0.88 2.04 18.90
CA ILE A 147 -0.49 2.32 19.37
C ILE A 147 -1.47 2.43 18.21
N LYS A 148 -1.05 2.96 17.04
CA LYS A 148 -1.90 2.93 15.84
C LYS A 148 -2.12 1.48 15.38
N LYS A 149 -1.09 0.63 15.36
CA LYS A 149 -1.20 -0.78 14.99
C LYS A 149 -2.10 -1.58 15.95
N THR A 150 -1.95 -1.39 17.27
CA THR A 150 -2.82 -2.03 18.27
C THR A 150 -4.24 -1.48 18.26
N LYS A 151 -4.45 -0.21 17.89
CA LYS A 151 -5.80 0.34 17.71
C LYS A 151 -6.44 -0.15 16.40
N GLU A 152 -5.69 -0.31 15.32
CA GLU A 152 -6.23 -0.80 14.05
C GLU A 152 -6.39 -2.33 14.02
N GLU A 153 -5.53 -3.09 14.69
CA GLU A 153 -5.72 -4.54 14.92
C GLU A 153 -6.81 -4.81 15.97
N GLN A 154 -7.09 -3.88 16.90
CA GLN A 154 -8.15 -3.97 17.90
C GLN A 154 -9.40 -3.14 17.57
N GLU A 155 -9.32 -2.12 16.74
CA GLU A 155 -10.48 -1.65 16.01
C GLU A 155 -10.82 -2.74 14.95
N THR A 156 -11.38 -3.84 15.46
CA THR A 156 -12.38 -4.54 14.66
C THR A 156 -13.21 -3.42 14.06
N ILE A 157 -13.16 -3.22 12.73
CA ILE A 157 -14.00 -2.25 12.02
C ILE A 157 -15.42 -2.61 12.43
N LYS A 158 -15.89 -2.04 13.54
CA LYS A 158 -17.23 -2.26 14.06
C LYS A 158 -18.15 -1.42 13.20
N LEU A 159 -18.68 -2.07 12.19
CA LEU A 159 -19.88 -1.53 11.58
C LEU A 159 -20.93 -1.38 12.68
N THR A 160 -21.56 -0.22 12.73
CA THR A 160 -22.71 -0.04 13.63
C THR A 160 -23.80 -1.06 13.29
N ASN A 161 -24.69 -1.35 14.19
CA ASN A 161 -25.83 -2.25 13.91
C ASN A 161 -26.54 -1.83 12.62
N ARG A 162 -26.72 -0.53 12.40
CA ARG A 162 -27.37 0.01 11.22
C ARG A 162 -26.57 -0.21 9.93
N GLU A 163 -25.27 -0.05 9.98
CA GLU A 163 -24.39 -0.33 8.84
C GLU A 163 -24.36 -1.83 8.51
N THR A 164 -24.43 -2.69 9.53
CA THR A 164 -24.49 -4.15 9.35
C THR A 164 -25.81 -4.59 8.70
N GLU A 165 -26.95 -4.00 9.12
CA GLU A 165 -28.25 -4.25 8.49
C GLU A 165 -28.23 -3.84 7.01
N ILE A 166 -27.76 -2.64 6.70
CA ILE A 166 -27.65 -2.14 5.33
C ILE A 166 -26.76 -3.03 4.49
N LEU A 167 -25.59 -3.43 5.00
CA LEU A 167 -24.68 -4.33 4.31
C LEU A 167 -25.29 -5.72 4.06
N THR A 168 -26.10 -6.20 4.99
CA THR A 168 -26.86 -7.45 4.84
C THR A 168 -27.90 -7.34 3.73
N HIS A 169 -28.62 -6.23 3.63
CA HIS A 169 -29.54 -5.98 2.54
C HIS A 169 -28.83 -5.84 1.17
N LEU A 170 -27.68 -5.16 1.16
CA LEU A 170 -26.83 -5.06 -0.04
C LEU A 170 -26.33 -6.43 -0.52
N SER A 171 -25.99 -7.35 0.39
CA SER A 171 -25.54 -8.70 0.04
C SER A 171 -26.65 -9.56 -0.57
N LYS A 172 -27.92 -9.26 -0.26
CA LYS A 172 -29.11 -9.87 -0.85
C LYS A 172 -29.48 -9.27 -2.22
N GLY A 173 -28.71 -8.32 -2.73
CA GLY A 173 -28.94 -7.71 -4.05
C GLY A 173 -29.90 -6.53 -4.05
N LEU A 174 -30.47 -6.13 -2.90
CA LEU A 174 -31.45 -5.04 -2.83
C LEU A 174 -30.84 -3.70 -3.30
N ASN A 175 -31.69 -2.88 -3.94
CA ASN A 175 -31.36 -1.52 -4.32
C ASN A 175 -31.58 -0.53 -3.16
N TYR A 176 -31.12 0.71 -3.31
CA TYR A 176 -31.15 1.72 -2.24
C TYR A 176 -32.58 2.06 -1.79
N THR A 177 -33.56 2.06 -2.71
CA THR A 177 -34.94 2.34 -2.43
C THR A 177 -35.57 1.24 -1.58
N SER A 178 -35.42 -0.02 -2.02
CA SER A 178 -35.91 -1.16 -1.26
C SER A 178 -35.27 -1.30 0.12
N ILE A 179 -33.98 -0.92 0.28
CA ILE A 179 -33.32 -0.87 1.59
C ILE A 179 -33.93 0.23 2.47
N ALA A 180 -34.21 1.39 1.89
CA ALA A 180 -34.82 2.52 2.57
C ALA A 180 -36.21 2.15 3.11
N ASP A 181 -37.02 1.52 2.27
CA ASP A 181 -38.37 1.03 2.63
C ASP A 181 -38.31 -0.01 3.77
N ASN A 182 -37.45 -1.03 3.63
CA ASN A 182 -37.29 -2.09 4.64
C ASN A 182 -36.79 -1.55 5.99
N LEU A 183 -36.02 -0.49 5.97
CA LEU A 183 -35.39 0.07 7.18
C LEU A 183 -36.10 1.34 7.68
N ILE A 184 -37.17 1.78 7.03
CA ILE A 184 -37.97 2.96 7.35
C ILE A 184 -37.10 4.23 7.47
N ILE A 185 -36.25 4.46 6.47
CA ILE A 185 -35.38 5.65 6.36
C ILE A 185 -35.38 6.19 4.93
N SER A 186 -34.83 7.38 4.74
CA SER A 186 -34.75 7.95 3.38
C SER A 186 -33.67 7.26 2.52
N PRO A 187 -33.85 7.19 1.19
CA PRO A 187 -32.79 6.68 0.29
C PRO A 187 -31.47 7.46 0.40
N ALA A 188 -31.54 8.75 0.72
CA ALA A 188 -30.37 9.61 0.97
C ALA A 188 -29.59 9.14 2.21
N THR A 189 -30.31 8.76 3.27
CA THR A 189 -29.72 8.21 4.49
C THR A 189 -29.03 6.86 4.21
N VAL A 190 -29.65 6.01 3.38
CA VAL A 190 -29.03 4.73 2.95
C VAL A 190 -27.72 4.98 2.22
N ARG A 191 -27.68 5.93 1.28
CA ARG A 191 -26.45 6.31 0.56
C ARG A 191 -25.34 6.75 1.53
N LYS A 192 -25.67 7.62 2.50
CA LYS A 192 -24.72 8.10 3.50
C LYS A 192 -24.12 6.95 4.32
N HIS A 193 -24.94 5.98 4.71
CA HIS A 193 -24.44 4.79 5.42
C HIS A 193 -23.55 3.91 4.53
N ILE A 194 -23.88 3.78 3.25
CA ILE A 194 -23.05 3.01 2.30
C ILE A 194 -21.70 3.67 2.08
N GLU A 195 -21.64 4.99 1.95
CA GLU A 195 -20.38 5.74 1.89
C GLU A 195 -19.52 5.50 3.14
N ASN A 196 -20.15 5.55 4.33
CA ASN A 196 -19.48 5.27 5.59
C ASN A 196 -18.99 3.81 5.67
N ILE A 197 -19.78 2.84 5.19
CA ILE A 197 -19.40 1.42 5.09
C ILE A 197 -18.18 1.27 4.18
N TYR A 198 -18.18 1.89 3.00
CA TYR A 198 -17.07 1.81 2.05
C TYR A 198 -15.80 2.42 2.64
N LYS A 199 -15.91 3.59 3.28
CA LYS A 199 -14.81 4.23 3.98
C LYS A 199 -14.27 3.36 5.13
N LYS A 200 -15.14 2.81 5.98
CA LYS A 200 -14.75 1.92 7.09
C LYS A 200 -14.15 0.60 6.60
N LEU A 201 -14.70 0.02 5.53
CA LEU A 201 -14.19 -1.23 4.94
C LEU A 201 -13.03 -0.99 3.99
N GLN A 202 -12.64 0.25 3.69
CA GLN A 202 -11.61 0.59 2.70
C GLN A 202 -11.85 -0.14 1.37
N VAL A 203 -13.02 0.08 0.79
CA VAL A 203 -13.44 -0.54 -0.48
C VAL A 203 -14.13 0.51 -1.35
N HIS A 204 -14.12 0.30 -2.67
CA HIS A 204 -14.67 1.25 -3.64
C HIS A 204 -15.92 0.75 -4.36
N SER A 205 -16.35 -0.49 -4.09
CA SER A 205 -17.51 -1.08 -4.75
C SER A 205 -18.40 -1.91 -3.80
N LYS A 206 -19.68 -2.06 -4.20
CA LYS A 206 -20.65 -2.91 -3.52
C LYS A 206 -20.15 -4.36 -3.39
N ILE A 207 -19.56 -4.89 -4.45
CA ILE A 207 -19.09 -6.28 -4.52
C ILE A 207 -17.94 -6.48 -3.52
N GLU A 208 -16.97 -5.59 -3.51
CA GLU A 208 -15.85 -5.64 -2.56
C GLU A 208 -16.31 -5.54 -1.11
N ALA A 209 -17.28 -4.65 -0.81
CA ALA A 209 -17.82 -4.51 0.54
C ALA A 209 -18.46 -5.81 1.04
N VAL A 210 -19.26 -6.47 0.18
CA VAL A 210 -19.92 -7.73 0.49
C VAL A 210 -18.91 -8.86 0.66
N LEU A 211 -17.94 -9.00 -0.23
CA LEU A 211 -16.89 -10.03 -0.16
C LEU A 211 -16.03 -9.86 1.10
N LYS A 212 -15.65 -8.64 1.43
CA LYS A 212 -14.84 -8.35 2.63
C LYS A 212 -15.59 -8.68 3.92
N ALA A 213 -16.90 -8.41 3.97
CA ALA A 213 -17.74 -8.77 5.11
C ALA A 213 -17.95 -10.30 5.24
N GLN A 214 -18.10 -11.02 4.13
CA GLN A 214 -18.25 -12.49 4.13
C GLN A 214 -16.97 -13.21 4.57
N LYS A 215 -15.79 -12.77 4.14
CA LYS A 215 -14.50 -13.30 4.60
C LYS A 215 -14.35 -13.19 6.12
N ARG A 216 -14.80 -12.08 6.72
CA ARG A 216 -14.76 -11.89 8.18
C ARG A 216 -15.73 -12.79 8.94
N LYS A 217 -16.96 -12.99 8.44
CA LYS A 217 -17.90 -13.94 9.06
C LYS A 217 -17.35 -15.37 9.10
N ARG A 218 -16.66 -15.81 8.04
CA ARG A 218 -15.99 -17.12 8.00
C ARG A 218 -14.83 -17.22 8.99
N CYS A 219 -14.05 -16.16 9.16
CA CYS A 219 -12.94 -16.15 10.12
C CYS A 219 -13.41 -16.20 11.58
N LEU A 220 -14.52 -15.54 11.91
CA LEU A 220 -15.13 -15.58 13.26
C LEU A 220 -15.79 -16.94 13.56
N LEU A 221 -16.34 -17.64 12.57
CA LEU A 221 -16.90 -18.97 12.73
C LEU A 221 -15.84 -20.07 12.86
N SER A 222 -14.65 -19.89 12.28
CA SER A 222 -13.52 -20.83 12.44
C SER A 222 -12.88 -20.77 13.81
N LEU A 223 -12.96 -19.66 14.52
CA LEU A 223 -12.42 -19.49 15.88
C LEU A 223 -13.36 -20.04 16.98
N SER A 224 -14.65 -20.20 16.67
CA SER A 224 -15.62 -20.78 17.62
C SER A 224 -15.68 -22.32 17.60
N LEU A 225 -14.97 -22.99 16.69
CA LEU A 225 -14.92 -24.47 16.56
C LEU A 225 -13.73 -25.12 17.28
N TRP A 226 -12.93 -24.35 18.04
CA TRP A 226 -11.80 -24.88 18.81
C TRP A 226 -12.03 -24.89 20.34
N TRP A 227 -13.30 -24.73 20.77
CA TRP A 227 -13.67 -24.84 22.18
C TRP A 227 -14.86 -25.79 22.37
N PHE A 228 -14.68 -27.06 22.01
CA PHE A 228 -15.41 -28.23 22.56
C PHE A 228 -14.48 -29.44 22.49
#